data_6ec17850794c691f64900df2b66ba87f
#
_entry.id   6ec17850794c691f64900df2b66ba87f
#
_cell.length_a   1.000
_cell.length_b   1.000
_cell.length_c   1.000
_cell.angle_alpha   90.00
_cell.angle_beta   90.00
_cell.angle_gamma   90.00
#
_symmetry.space_group_name_H-M   'P 1'
#
loop_
_entity.id
_entity.type
_entity.pdbx_description
1 polymer ?
#
loop_
_entity_poly.entity_id
_entity_poly.type
_entity_poly.pdbx_seq_one_letter_code
_entity_poly.pdbx_strand_id
1 'polypeptide(L)'
;MSVSSDEEVEIYEGPRDGTFRDHIRSLLKRSSLEDEFVNEFTDDDAMEIYNQAFTSPTADPVENYEIYEQLGDGTANKFIVWYACRRFPQLFCTLGVKVIARLRINYGAKQSFFKIAQDHGFWPFITASVEERSKKMKDLLEDSLEAFCGATEWIIDLRRGKGVGSAVMYEVLESLFNELDISLLHKDLYDNKTRLKELFDAFPHLGTWAYINTRDETLARATVYWVPKGVNKVPIKTEGNSHTGDVITIHNPRREWIKIGNGSAAKKSDAEQAAAGQGIISMNKKGYSREPAPEYAAFHAGYNFTTMIYPDPNYQSSSSDEKDTAKKERKEGKEGKERKERKEGKERREDKNQVVGNPRNIT
;
A
#
# COMPACT_ATOMS: atom_id res chain seq x y z
N MET A 1 36.30 25.92 -32.83
CA MET A 1 34.87 25.84 -33.05
C MET A 1 34.50 24.37 -32.97
N SER A 2 34.06 23.93 -31.79
CA SER A 2 33.50 22.58 -31.61
C SER A 2 32.03 22.65 -31.98
N VAL A 3 31.66 22.02 -33.07
CA VAL A 3 30.28 21.75 -33.42
C VAL A 3 29.82 20.74 -32.40
N SER A 4 28.94 21.14 -31.48
CA SER A 4 28.16 20.21 -30.69
C SER A 4 27.25 19.47 -31.67
N SER A 5 27.49 18.20 -31.89
CA SER A 5 26.51 17.34 -32.50
C SER A 5 25.34 17.30 -31.52
N ASP A 6 24.26 18.02 -31.80
CA ASP A 6 22.97 17.77 -31.18
C ASP A 6 22.61 16.31 -31.57
N GLU A 7 22.84 15.37 -30.68
CA GLU A 7 22.33 14.00 -30.84
C GLU A 7 20.82 14.10 -30.83
N GLU A 8 20.21 13.80 -31.96
CA GLU A 8 18.77 13.79 -32.14
C GLU A 8 18.20 12.72 -31.18
N VAL A 9 17.36 13.15 -30.24
CA VAL A 9 16.77 12.22 -29.24
C VAL A 9 15.77 11.32 -29.93
N GLU A 10 16.03 10.03 -29.93
CA GLU A 10 15.10 9.03 -30.51
C GLU A 10 13.84 8.95 -29.64
N ILE A 11 12.67 9.23 -30.24
CA ILE A 11 11.37 9.23 -29.59
C ILE A 11 10.58 7.98 -30.00
N TYR A 12 10.04 7.27 -29.01
CA TYR A 12 8.98 6.30 -29.22
C TYR A 12 7.63 7.03 -29.20
N GLU A 13 6.93 6.99 -30.29
CA GLU A 13 5.58 7.52 -30.40
C GLU A 13 4.56 6.43 -30.12
N GLY A 14 3.80 6.59 -29.03
CA GLY A 14 2.65 5.74 -28.75
C GLY A 14 1.54 5.94 -29.79
N PRO A 15 0.80 4.87 -30.17
CA PRO A 15 -0.30 5.01 -31.13
C PRO A 15 -1.36 6.01 -30.64
N ARG A 16 -1.85 6.84 -31.57
CA ARG A 16 -2.90 7.86 -31.32
C ARG A 16 -4.12 7.61 -32.24
N ASP A 17 -4.32 6.38 -32.62
CA ASP A 17 -5.42 5.91 -33.46
C ASP A 17 -6.65 5.45 -32.63
N GLY A 18 -7.58 4.74 -33.26
CA GLY A 18 -8.75 4.19 -32.59
C GLY A 18 -8.45 3.27 -31.43
N THR A 19 -7.28 2.60 -31.44
CA THR A 19 -6.89 1.68 -30.34
C THR A 19 -6.61 2.43 -29.04
N PHE A 20 -6.00 3.63 -29.13
CA PHE A 20 -5.80 4.50 -27.96
C PHE A 20 -7.14 5.00 -27.41
N ARG A 21 -8.04 5.47 -28.28
CA ARG A 21 -9.39 5.90 -27.86
C ARG A 21 -10.16 4.76 -27.20
N ASP A 22 -10.08 3.55 -27.75
CA ASP A 22 -10.74 2.38 -27.16
C ASP A 22 -10.14 2.00 -25.82
N HIS A 23 -8.83 2.19 -25.63
CA HIS A 23 -8.17 2.03 -24.35
C HIS A 23 -8.73 3.00 -23.32
N ILE A 24 -8.79 4.30 -23.61
CA ILE A 24 -9.38 5.31 -22.70
C ILE A 24 -10.84 4.98 -22.41
N ARG A 25 -11.64 4.63 -23.40
CA ARG A 25 -13.04 4.20 -23.19
C ARG A 25 -13.17 3.02 -22.25
N SER A 26 -12.29 2.05 -22.38
CA SER A 26 -12.30 0.86 -21.52
C SER A 26 -12.06 1.20 -20.04
N LEU A 27 -11.23 2.21 -19.78
CA LEU A 27 -10.98 2.72 -18.43
C LEU A 27 -12.18 3.50 -17.89
N LEU A 28 -12.78 4.38 -18.69
CA LEU A 28 -13.96 5.15 -18.29
C LEU A 28 -15.18 4.26 -18.02
N LYS A 29 -15.36 3.19 -18.78
CA LYS A 29 -16.42 2.18 -18.57
C LYS A 29 -16.28 1.39 -17.26
N ARG A 30 -15.23 1.60 -16.50
CA ARG A 30 -15.11 1.07 -15.13
C ARG A 30 -15.94 1.87 -14.11
N SER A 31 -16.39 3.06 -14.47
CA SER A 31 -17.37 3.85 -13.73
C SER A 31 -18.79 3.50 -14.15
N SER A 32 -19.79 4.14 -13.52
CA SER A 32 -21.20 4.03 -13.86
C SER A 32 -21.64 4.90 -15.05
N LEU A 33 -20.70 5.44 -15.81
CA LEU A 33 -20.99 6.27 -16.99
C LEU A 33 -21.70 5.49 -18.08
N GLU A 34 -22.80 6.05 -18.58
CA GLU A 34 -23.47 5.55 -19.77
C GLU A 34 -22.61 5.75 -21.03
N ASP A 35 -22.82 4.92 -22.05
CA ASP A 35 -22.03 4.95 -23.30
C ASP A 35 -22.05 6.33 -23.97
N GLU A 36 -23.12 7.09 -23.85
CA GLU A 36 -23.24 8.45 -24.37
C GLU A 36 -22.17 9.38 -23.76
N PHE A 37 -22.02 9.35 -22.44
CA PHE A 37 -21.01 10.16 -21.74
C PHE A 37 -19.59 9.67 -22.00
N VAL A 38 -19.39 8.36 -22.06
CA VAL A 38 -18.09 7.79 -22.45
C VAL A 38 -17.68 8.29 -23.84
N ASN A 39 -18.62 8.33 -24.80
CA ASN A 39 -18.36 8.84 -26.14
C ASN A 39 -18.07 10.34 -26.12
N GLU A 40 -18.83 11.12 -25.34
CA GLU A 40 -18.59 12.56 -25.18
C GLU A 40 -17.20 12.83 -24.60
N PHE A 41 -16.82 12.15 -23.53
CA PHE A 41 -15.53 12.36 -22.85
C PHE A 41 -14.35 11.70 -23.59
N THR A 42 -14.58 11.13 -24.76
CA THR A 42 -13.57 10.59 -25.68
C THR A 42 -13.79 11.05 -27.12
N ASP A 43 -14.43 12.20 -27.33
CA ASP A 43 -14.48 12.86 -28.65
C ASP A 43 -13.10 13.39 -29.06
N ASP A 44 -12.99 14.01 -30.22
CA ASP A 44 -11.71 14.44 -30.75
C ASP A 44 -11.03 15.47 -29.87
N ASP A 45 -11.77 16.47 -29.33
CA ASP A 45 -11.21 17.49 -28.43
C ASP A 45 -10.71 16.89 -27.11
N ALA A 46 -11.45 15.92 -26.56
CA ALA A 46 -11.02 15.20 -25.34
C ALA A 46 -9.77 14.35 -25.61
N MET A 47 -9.69 13.71 -26.77
CA MET A 47 -8.54 12.90 -27.14
C MET A 47 -7.26 13.72 -27.31
N GLU A 48 -7.32 14.99 -27.68
CA GLU A 48 -6.15 15.89 -27.69
C GLU A 48 -5.58 16.06 -26.27
N ILE A 49 -6.44 16.22 -25.26
CA ILE A 49 -6.04 16.29 -23.85
C ILE A 49 -5.41 14.95 -23.39
N TYR A 50 -6.01 13.82 -23.75
CA TYR A 50 -5.41 12.52 -23.45
C TYR A 50 -4.10 12.28 -24.19
N ASN A 51 -3.95 12.77 -25.43
CA ASN A 51 -2.67 12.70 -26.15
C ASN A 51 -1.56 13.41 -25.36
N GLN A 52 -1.84 14.61 -24.85
CA GLN A 52 -0.91 15.35 -24.01
C GLN A 52 -0.63 14.58 -22.71
N ALA A 53 -1.66 14.05 -22.02
CA ALA A 53 -1.54 13.30 -20.77
C ALA A 53 -0.74 11.98 -20.90
N PHE A 54 -0.51 11.48 -22.11
CA PHE A 54 0.31 10.31 -22.39
C PHE A 54 1.64 10.64 -23.10
N THR A 55 2.06 11.90 -23.06
CA THR A 55 3.31 12.39 -23.64
C THR A 55 4.26 12.87 -22.56
N SER A 56 5.46 12.27 -22.51
CA SER A 56 6.51 12.64 -21.55
C SER A 56 7.19 13.96 -21.93
N PRO A 57 7.68 14.75 -20.96
CA PRO A 57 8.51 15.92 -21.20
C PRO A 57 9.78 15.66 -22.06
N THR A 58 10.23 14.42 -22.13
CA THR A 58 11.37 14.06 -22.99
C THR A 58 10.99 13.94 -24.46
N ALA A 59 9.71 13.77 -24.77
CA ALA A 59 9.18 13.75 -26.13
C ALA A 59 8.67 15.13 -26.54
N ASP A 60 7.95 15.83 -25.66
CA ASP A 60 7.53 17.20 -25.89
C ASP A 60 7.75 18.04 -24.61
N PRO A 61 8.68 19.00 -24.62
CA PRO A 61 8.96 19.82 -23.43
C PRO A 61 7.87 20.86 -23.12
N VAL A 62 6.85 21.03 -23.96
CA VAL A 62 5.80 22.05 -23.83
C VAL A 62 4.44 21.39 -23.61
N GLU A 63 4.06 20.49 -24.50
CA GLU A 63 2.76 19.79 -24.45
C GLU A 63 2.95 18.36 -23.92
N ASN A 64 3.03 18.23 -22.61
CA ASN A 64 3.29 16.96 -21.93
C ASN A 64 2.37 16.73 -20.72
N TYR A 65 2.56 15.62 -20.04
CA TYR A 65 1.66 15.15 -18.99
C TYR A 65 1.79 15.89 -17.64
N GLU A 66 2.85 16.67 -17.37
CA GLU A 66 3.17 17.17 -16.02
C GLU A 66 2.02 17.90 -15.32
N ILE A 67 1.25 18.72 -16.06
CA ILE A 67 0.12 19.45 -15.45
C ILE A 67 -1.03 18.49 -15.06
N TYR A 68 -1.30 17.48 -15.88
CA TYR A 68 -2.34 16.50 -15.59
C TYR A 68 -1.90 15.50 -14.52
N GLU A 69 -0.63 15.12 -14.49
CA GLU A 69 -0.01 14.36 -13.40
C GLU A 69 -0.20 15.08 -12.06
N GLN A 70 0.13 16.37 -11.99
CA GLN A 70 -0.03 17.16 -10.77
C GLN A 70 -1.49 17.24 -10.29
N LEU A 71 -2.46 17.33 -11.21
CA LEU A 71 -3.89 17.31 -10.88
C LEU A 71 -4.31 15.91 -10.40
N GLY A 72 -3.88 14.88 -11.10
CA GLY A 72 -4.23 13.49 -10.80
C GLY A 72 -3.62 12.98 -9.50
N ASP A 73 -2.38 13.35 -9.17
CA ASP A 73 -1.78 13.04 -7.87
C ASP A 73 -2.64 13.59 -6.71
N GLY A 74 -3.15 14.82 -6.85
CA GLY A 74 -4.08 15.40 -5.87
C GLY A 74 -5.35 14.56 -5.71
N THR A 75 -5.97 14.16 -6.82
CA THR A 75 -7.19 13.33 -6.83
C THR A 75 -6.93 11.94 -6.28
N ALA A 76 -5.87 11.29 -6.70
CA ALA A 76 -5.50 9.96 -6.25
C ALA A 76 -5.18 9.90 -4.76
N ASN A 77 -4.41 10.87 -4.25
CA ASN A 77 -4.10 10.96 -2.82
C ASN A 77 -5.34 11.15 -1.95
N LYS A 78 -6.30 11.97 -2.37
CA LYS A 78 -7.58 12.15 -1.68
C LYS A 78 -8.43 10.89 -1.78
N PHE A 79 -8.50 10.28 -2.96
CA PHE A 79 -9.22 9.04 -3.21
C PHE A 79 -8.77 7.91 -2.28
N ILE A 80 -7.46 7.68 -2.11
CA ILE A 80 -6.95 6.59 -1.27
C ILE A 80 -7.42 6.72 0.18
N VAL A 81 -7.45 7.94 0.73
CA VAL A 81 -7.96 8.18 2.09
C VAL A 81 -9.45 7.85 2.16
N TRP A 82 -10.23 8.33 1.21
CA TRP A 82 -11.67 8.08 1.14
C TRP A 82 -11.97 6.57 0.94
N TYR A 83 -11.27 5.92 0.01
CA TYR A 83 -11.39 4.51 -0.27
C TYR A 83 -11.02 3.64 0.94
N ALA A 84 -9.92 3.96 1.62
CA ALA A 84 -9.52 3.25 2.84
C ALA A 84 -10.59 3.35 3.94
N CYS A 85 -11.22 4.51 4.11
CA CYS A 85 -12.31 4.71 5.06
C CYS A 85 -13.57 3.91 4.66
N ARG A 86 -13.88 3.78 3.38
CA ARG A 86 -15.02 3.02 2.89
C ARG A 86 -14.79 1.52 2.95
N ARG A 87 -13.65 1.06 2.44
CA ARG A 87 -13.30 -0.36 2.40
C ARG A 87 -13.06 -0.94 3.80
N PHE A 88 -12.53 -0.13 4.71
CA PHE A 88 -12.16 -0.50 6.08
C PHE A 88 -12.77 0.46 7.11
N PRO A 89 -14.10 0.44 7.31
CA PRO A 89 -14.79 1.42 8.17
C PRO A 89 -14.31 1.44 9.61
N GLN A 90 -13.70 0.35 10.10
CA GLN A 90 -13.05 0.29 11.42
C GLN A 90 -11.89 1.29 11.54
N LEU A 91 -11.33 1.77 10.41
CA LEU A 91 -10.29 2.79 10.40
C LEU A 91 -10.85 4.21 10.55
N PHE A 92 -12.17 4.41 10.43
CA PHE A 92 -12.80 5.74 10.55
C PHE A 92 -12.89 6.20 12.01
N CYS A 93 -11.73 6.27 12.66
CA CYS A 93 -11.57 6.68 14.05
C CYS A 93 -10.18 7.29 14.27
N THR A 94 -9.96 7.90 15.44
CA THR A 94 -8.68 8.55 15.79
C THR A 94 -7.48 7.59 15.68
N LEU A 95 -7.64 6.34 16.10
CA LEU A 95 -6.57 5.33 15.99
C LEU A 95 -6.28 4.95 14.53
N GLY A 96 -7.31 4.95 13.66
CA GLY A 96 -7.18 4.61 12.25
C GLY A 96 -6.39 5.63 11.42
N VAL A 97 -6.28 6.89 11.87
CA VAL A 97 -5.61 7.97 11.13
C VAL A 97 -4.18 7.60 10.72
N LYS A 98 -3.41 6.99 11.62
CA LYS A 98 -2.03 6.56 11.31
C LYS A 98 -1.98 5.42 10.30
N VAL A 99 -2.93 4.48 10.39
CA VAL A 99 -3.04 3.37 9.45
C VAL A 99 -3.43 3.88 8.06
N ILE A 100 -4.41 4.77 7.98
CA ILE A 100 -4.83 5.41 6.72
C ILE A 100 -3.68 6.21 6.11
N ALA A 101 -2.96 7.00 6.91
CA ALA A 101 -1.79 7.73 6.43
C ALA A 101 -0.71 6.79 5.86
N ARG A 102 -0.53 5.62 6.48
CA ARG A 102 0.42 4.61 5.99
C ARG A 102 -0.08 3.90 4.73
N LEU A 103 -1.37 3.59 4.66
CA LEU A 103 -2.00 3.08 3.43
C LEU A 103 -1.79 4.07 2.28
N ARG A 104 -2.03 5.36 2.50
CA ARG A 104 -1.79 6.39 1.49
C ARG A 104 -0.33 6.40 1.01
N ILE A 105 0.65 6.30 1.91
CA ILE A 105 2.07 6.23 1.52
C ILE A 105 2.35 4.96 0.71
N ASN A 106 1.80 3.81 1.07
CA ASN A 106 2.12 2.54 0.42
C ASN A 106 1.36 2.35 -0.90
N TYR A 107 0.10 2.77 -0.96
CA TYR A 107 -0.80 2.54 -2.10
C TYR A 107 -1.01 3.79 -2.97
N GLY A 108 -0.68 4.99 -2.47
CA GLY A 108 -0.48 6.20 -3.26
C GLY A 108 0.96 6.35 -3.74
N ALA A 109 1.81 5.36 -3.45
CA ALA A 109 3.19 5.38 -3.88
C ALA A 109 3.35 4.69 -5.23
N LYS A 110 4.37 5.10 -5.90
CA LYS A 110 4.95 4.64 -7.17
C LYS A 110 4.70 3.17 -7.52
N GLN A 111 4.73 2.27 -6.53
CA GLN A 111 4.65 0.83 -6.79
C GLN A 111 3.23 0.34 -7.10
N SER A 112 2.20 0.94 -6.51
CA SER A 112 0.81 0.52 -6.76
C SER A 112 0.29 1.09 -8.06
N PHE A 113 0.57 2.36 -8.35
CA PHE A 113 0.14 3.01 -9.58
C PHE A 113 0.86 2.44 -10.79
N PHE A 114 2.18 2.22 -10.68
CA PHE A 114 2.91 1.46 -11.69
C PHE A 114 2.25 0.12 -12.01
N LYS A 115 1.90 -0.65 -10.96
CA LYS A 115 1.27 -1.97 -11.17
C LYS A 115 -0.09 -1.86 -11.85
N ILE A 116 -0.93 -0.95 -11.40
CA ILE A 116 -2.24 -0.69 -12.03
C ILE A 116 -2.05 -0.31 -13.49
N ALA A 117 -1.22 0.67 -13.80
CA ALA A 117 -0.98 1.10 -15.18
C ALA A 117 -0.43 -0.02 -16.07
N GLN A 118 0.46 -0.85 -15.52
CA GLN A 118 1.02 -2.01 -16.23
C GLN A 118 -0.06 -3.07 -16.50
N ASP A 119 -0.84 -3.45 -15.49
CA ASP A 119 -1.88 -4.49 -15.59
C ASP A 119 -3.02 -4.07 -16.53
N HIS A 120 -3.26 -2.75 -16.64
CA HIS A 120 -4.27 -2.18 -17.53
C HIS A 120 -3.75 -1.67 -18.87
N GLY A 121 -2.51 -1.99 -19.23
CA GLY A 121 -2.01 -1.84 -20.60
C GLY A 121 -1.68 -0.41 -21.03
N PHE A 122 -1.26 0.48 -20.12
CA PHE A 122 -0.85 1.86 -20.45
C PHE A 122 0.42 1.93 -21.31
N TRP A 123 1.35 1.01 -21.11
CA TRP A 123 2.70 1.08 -21.65
C TRP A 123 2.83 1.33 -23.16
N PRO A 124 2.04 0.69 -24.04
CA PRO A 124 2.13 0.93 -25.47
C PRO A 124 1.78 2.37 -25.89
N PHE A 125 0.97 3.07 -25.10
CA PHE A 125 0.44 4.38 -25.43
C PHE A 125 1.29 5.54 -24.92
N ILE A 126 2.32 5.29 -24.11
CA ILE A 126 3.17 6.35 -23.54
C ILE A 126 4.21 6.77 -24.58
N THR A 127 4.14 8.04 -25.02
CA THR A 127 5.14 8.69 -25.87
C THR A 127 6.26 9.23 -24.99
N ALA A 128 7.50 8.81 -25.22
CA ALA A 128 8.69 9.26 -24.49
C ALA A 128 9.96 8.92 -25.26
N SER A 129 11.11 9.47 -24.85
CA SER A 129 12.39 9.07 -25.43
C SER A 129 12.66 7.58 -25.19
N VAL A 130 13.30 6.93 -26.17
CA VAL A 130 13.68 5.51 -26.08
C VAL A 130 14.60 5.27 -24.87
N GLU A 131 15.46 6.23 -24.57
CA GLU A 131 16.33 6.18 -23.39
C GLU A 131 15.52 6.18 -22.07
N GLU A 132 14.55 7.10 -21.93
CA GLU A 132 13.71 7.19 -20.74
C GLU A 132 12.85 5.94 -20.57
N ARG A 133 12.22 5.46 -21.65
CA ARG A 133 11.45 4.20 -21.62
C ARG A 133 12.28 3.01 -21.14
N SER A 134 13.57 2.95 -21.53
CA SER A 134 14.47 1.87 -21.09
C SER A 134 14.88 1.95 -19.63
N LYS A 135 14.96 3.16 -19.07
CA LYS A 135 15.52 3.41 -17.71
C LYS A 135 14.44 3.65 -16.65
N LYS A 136 13.29 4.25 -17.03
CA LYS A 136 12.29 4.78 -16.10
C LYS A 136 10.87 4.23 -16.34
N MET A 137 10.75 2.99 -16.79
CA MET A 137 9.44 2.37 -17.08
C MET A 137 8.44 2.53 -15.93
N LYS A 138 8.90 2.40 -14.67
CA LYS A 138 8.02 2.50 -13.52
C LYS A 138 7.50 3.92 -13.30
N ASP A 139 8.38 4.89 -13.46
CA ASP A 139 8.04 6.30 -13.31
C ASP A 139 7.04 6.71 -14.39
N LEU A 140 7.32 6.40 -15.65
CA LEU A 140 6.44 6.69 -16.77
C LEU A 140 5.03 6.07 -16.65
N LEU A 141 4.93 4.86 -16.11
CA LEU A 141 3.63 4.20 -15.93
C LEU A 141 2.83 4.82 -14.78
N GLU A 142 3.50 5.19 -13.68
CA GLU A 142 2.90 5.92 -12.57
C GLU A 142 2.38 7.28 -13.03
N ASP A 143 3.30 8.11 -13.58
CA ASP A 143 3.01 9.46 -14.03
C ASP A 143 1.85 9.48 -15.05
N SER A 144 1.82 8.50 -15.98
CA SER A 144 0.73 8.39 -16.98
C SER A 144 -0.62 7.99 -16.36
N LEU A 145 -0.65 7.19 -15.30
CA LEU A 145 -1.91 6.89 -14.60
C LEU A 145 -2.42 8.12 -13.85
N GLU A 146 -1.54 8.83 -13.19
CA GLU A 146 -1.89 10.10 -12.53
C GLU A 146 -2.37 11.12 -13.55
N ALA A 147 -1.65 11.27 -14.66
CA ALA A 147 -2.04 12.17 -15.74
C ALA A 147 -3.39 11.78 -16.38
N PHE A 148 -3.66 10.48 -16.55
CA PHE A 148 -4.97 10.01 -16.98
C PHE A 148 -6.08 10.45 -16.02
N CYS A 149 -5.84 10.33 -14.71
CA CYS A 149 -6.81 10.78 -13.70
C CYS A 149 -7.05 12.30 -13.79
N GLY A 150 -6.00 13.09 -13.87
CA GLY A 150 -6.09 14.54 -13.96
C GLY A 150 -6.73 15.02 -15.26
N ALA A 151 -6.37 14.44 -16.40
CA ALA A 151 -6.97 14.75 -17.70
C ALA A 151 -8.46 14.40 -17.74
N THR A 152 -8.84 13.25 -17.22
CA THR A 152 -10.25 12.82 -17.14
C THR A 152 -11.06 13.78 -16.28
N GLU A 153 -10.55 14.10 -15.07
CA GLU A 153 -11.21 15.06 -14.18
C GLU A 153 -11.36 16.44 -14.86
N TRP A 154 -10.29 16.91 -15.49
CA TRP A 154 -10.29 18.19 -16.21
C TRP A 154 -11.32 18.22 -17.34
N ILE A 155 -11.37 17.22 -18.21
CA ILE A 155 -12.31 17.11 -19.33
C ILE A 155 -13.77 17.16 -18.83
N ILE A 156 -14.07 16.35 -17.80
CA ILE A 156 -15.43 16.23 -17.28
C ILE A 156 -15.85 17.52 -16.56
N ASP A 157 -14.97 18.12 -15.77
CA ASP A 157 -15.25 19.36 -15.05
C ASP A 157 -15.48 20.54 -15.99
N LEU A 158 -14.78 20.62 -17.12
CA LEU A 158 -15.03 21.63 -18.15
C LEU A 158 -16.42 21.50 -18.76
N ARG A 159 -16.93 20.29 -18.91
CA ARG A 159 -18.18 19.99 -19.64
C ARG A 159 -19.39 19.91 -18.72
N ARG A 160 -19.23 19.47 -17.48
CA ARG A 160 -20.32 19.14 -16.54
C ARG A 160 -20.31 19.97 -15.27
N GLY A 161 -19.22 20.67 -14.99
CA GLY A 161 -19.07 21.51 -13.82
C GLY A 161 -18.09 20.95 -12.79
N LYS A 162 -17.56 21.84 -11.99
CA LYS A 162 -16.47 21.56 -11.03
C LYS A 162 -16.81 20.45 -10.04
N GLY A 163 -15.94 19.45 -9.94
CA GLY A 163 -16.03 18.34 -9.00
C GLY A 163 -16.81 17.13 -9.52
N VAL A 164 -17.44 17.21 -10.71
CA VAL A 164 -18.09 16.05 -11.34
C VAL A 164 -17.06 15.05 -11.80
N GLY A 165 -15.94 15.52 -12.37
CA GLY A 165 -14.83 14.69 -12.80
C GLY A 165 -14.22 13.88 -11.67
N SER A 166 -14.03 14.49 -10.49
CA SER A 166 -13.57 13.76 -9.30
C SER A 166 -14.53 12.62 -8.89
N ALA A 167 -15.84 12.83 -9.02
CA ALA A 167 -16.80 11.78 -8.67
C ALA A 167 -16.67 10.57 -9.62
N VAL A 168 -16.55 10.81 -10.92
CA VAL A 168 -16.34 9.76 -11.93
C VAL A 168 -14.99 9.06 -11.72
N MET A 169 -13.92 9.83 -11.49
CA MET A 169 -12.60 9.26 -11.23
C MET A 169 -12.55 8.40 -9.97
N TYR A 170 -13.35 8.72 -8.94
CA TYR A 170 -13.45 7.88 -7.76
C TYR A 170 -14.04 6.51 -8.07
N GLU A 171 -15.01 6.40 -8.95
CA GLU A 171 -15.57 5.12 -9.39
C GLU A 171 -14.56 4.31 -10.21
N VAL A 172 -13.86 4.96 -11.15
CA VAL A 172 -12.80 4.32 -11.94
C VAL A 172 -11.70 3.79 -11.01
N LEU A 173 -11.17 4.64 -10.13
CA LEU A 173 -10.13 4.27 -9.19
C LEU A 173 -10.60 3.20 -8.19
N GLU A 174 -11.83 3.26 -7.71
CA GLU A 174 -12.40 2.22 -6.83
C GLU A 174 -12.42 0.87 -7.52
N SER A 175 -12.84 0.82 -8.80
CA SER A 175 -12.81 -0.40 -9.61
C SER A 175 -11.39 -0.97 -9.74
N LEU A 176 -10.39 -0.12 -10.01
CA LEU A 176 -8.98 -0.51 -10.14
C LEU A 176 -8.39 -0.98 -8.80
N PHE A 177 -8.67 -0.27 -7.71
CA PHE A 177 -8.18 -0.59 -6.37
C PHE A 177 -8.85 -1.82 -5.74
N ASN A 178 -10.05 -2.17 -6.17
CA ASN A 178 -10.72 -3.40 -5.71
C ASN A 178 -9.99 -4.66 -6.21
N GLU A 179 -9.17 -4.56 -7.25
CA GLU A 179 -8.31 -5.63 -7.74
C GLU A 179 -7.02 -5.79 -6.90
N LEU A 180 -6.71 -4.84 -6.02
CA LEU A 180 -5.52 -4.89 -5.17
C LEU A 180 -5.76 -5.65 -3.86
N ASP A 181 -4.81 -6.50 -3.49
CA ASP A 181 -4.75 -7.11 -2.15
C ASP A 181 -4.15 -6.09 -1.16
N ILE A 182 -5.02 -5.47 -0.35
CA ILE A 182 -4.64 -4.45 0.62
C ILE A 182 -4.57 -5.06 2.01
N SER A 183 -3.35 -5.12 2.56
CA SER A 183 -3.09 -5.59 3.92
C SER A 183 -3.07 -4.45 4.92
N LEU A 184 -3.74 -4.63 6.07
CA LEU A 184 -3.64 -3.74 7.23
C LEU A 184 -2.61 -4.22 8.25
N LEU A 185 -1.92 -5.33 8.00
CA LEU A 185 -0.93 -5.86 8.92
C LEU A 185 0.29 -4.95 9.00
N HIS A 186 0.72 -4.63 10.20
CA HIS A 186 1.90 -3.79 10.43
C HIS A 186 3.14 -4.26 9.65
N LYS A 187 3.34 -5.59 9.56
CA LYS A 187 4.47 -6.18 8.82
C LYS A 187 4.44 -5.89 7.32
N ASP A 188 3.26 -5.65 6.73
CA ASP A 188 3.08 -5.38 5.32
C ASP A 188 3.02 -3.86 5.03
N LEU A 189 2.62 -3.08 6.04
CA LEU A 189 2.55 -1.62 5.96
C LEU A 189 3.89 -0.93 6.20
N TYR A 190 4.80 -1.56 6.95
CA TYR A 190 6.12 -1.00 7.26
C TYR A 190 7.23 -1.88 6.69
N ASP A 191 8.15 -1.24 6.00
CA ASP A 191 9.34 -1.88 5.48
C ASP A 191 10.25 -2.42 6.61
N ASN A 192 11.06 -3.42 6.28
CA ASN A 192 11.88 -4.12 7.26
C ASN A 192 12.91 -3.20 7.95
N LYS A 193 13.45 -2.19 7.25
CA LYS A 193 14.42 -1.26 7.84
C LYS A 193 13.74 -0.40 8.90
N THR A 194 12.54 0.11 8.61
CA THR A 194 11.71 0.85 9.57
C THR A 194 11.36 -0.02 10.77
N ARG A 195 10.92 -1.24 10.55
CA ARG A 195 10.57 -2.19 11.61
C ARG A 195 11.77 -2.56 12.49
N LEU A 196 12.95 -2.76 11.88
CA LEU A 196 14.19 -3.01 12.63
C LEU A 196 14.58 -1.80 13.48
N LYS A 197 14.47 -0.58 12.91
CA LYS A 197 14.68 0.67 13.65
C LYS A 197 13.77 0.74 14.86
N GLU A 198 12.47 0.56 14.67
CA GLU A 198 11.48 0.61 15.73
C GLU A 198 11.73 -0.45 16.83
N LEU A 199 12.26 -1.62 16.46
CA LEU A 199 12.65 -2.65 17.43
C LEU A 199 13.78 -2.12 18.34
N PHE A 200 14.83 -1.52 17.78
CA PHE A 200 15.91 -0.95 18.59
C PHE A 200 15.45 0.26 19.40
N ASP A 201 14.54 1.06 18.87
CA ASP A 201 13.95 2.19 19.60
C ASP A 201 13.12 1.71 20.82
N ALA A 202 12.45 0.56 20.72
CA ALA A 202 11.72 -0.06 21.82
C ALA A 202 12.63 -0.65 22.91
N PHE A 203 13.87 -1.01 22.55
CA PHE A 203 14.87 -1.59 23.48
C PHE A 203 16.16 -0.77 23.50
N PRO A 204 16.17 0.47 24.03
CA PRO A 204 17.34 1.38 23.97
C PRO A 204 18.60 0.84 24.68
N HIS A 205 18.43 -0.12 25.59
CA HIS A 205 19.56 -0.76 26.29
C HIS A 205 20.41 -1.65 25.38
N LEU A 206 19.85 -2.11 24.23
CA LEU A 206 20.57 -2.89 23.25
C LEU A 206 21.65 -2.09 22.53
N GLY A 207 21.46 -0.78 22.38
CA GLY A 207 22.32 0.05 21.55
C GLY A 207 21.68 0.39 20.22
N THR A 208 22.34 0.08 19.09
CA THR A 208 21.86 0.45 17.77
C THR A 208 22.21 -0.62 16.72
N TRP A 209 21.97 -0.32 15.47
CA TRP A 209 22.36 -1.17 14.34
C TRP A 209 23.19 -0.40 13.34
N ALA A 210 23.93 -1.13 12.50
CA ALA A 210 24.70 -0.57 11.40
C ALA A 210 24.67 -1.53 10.20
N TYR A 211 24.72 -0.96 8.99
CA TYR A 211 24.85 -1.73 7.75
C TYR A 211 26.28 -1.63 7.22
N ILE A 212 26.79 -2.75 6.73
CA ILE A 212 27.95 -2.79 5.84
C ILE A 212 27.48 -3.28 4.49
N ASN A 213 27.71 -2.45 3.48
CA ASN A 213 27.29 -2.70 2.11
C ASN A 213 28.53 -2.99 1.26
N THR A 214 28.42 -3.99 0.41
CA THR A 214 29.37 -4.30 -0.66
C THR A 214 28.61 -4.43 -1.97
N ARG A 215 29.28 -4.24 -3.08
CA ARG A 215 28.69 -4.42 -4.40
C ARG A 215 29.72 -5.16 -5.28
N ASP A 216 29.26 -6.18 -5.97
CA ASP A 216 29.93 -6.71 -7.15
C ASP A 216 29.26 -6.16 -8.43
N GLU A 217 29.65 -6.63 -9.60
CA GLU A 217 29.17 -6.10 -10.89
C GLU A 217 27.65 -6.14 -11.04
N THR A 218 26.96 -7.11 -10.45
CA THR A 218 25.56 -7.39 -10.65
C THR A 218 24.71 -7.23 -9.41
N LEU A 219 25.28 -7.45 -8.21
CA LEU A 219 24.53 -7.54 -6.96
C LEU A 219 25.10 -6.61 -5.89
N ALA A 220 24.19 -5.88 -5.25
CA ALA A 220 24.44 -5.25 -3.97
C ALA A 220 24.23 -6.25 -2.84
N ARG A 221 25.11 -6.27 -1.86
CA ARG A 221 25.02 -7.08 -0.65
C ARG A 221 25.02 -6.17 0.56
N ALA A 222 24.14 -6.45 1.50
CA ALA A 222 24.06 -5.75 2.76
C ALA A 222 24.17 -6.73 3.91
N THR A 223 24.96 -6.37 4.92
CA THR A 223 24.97 -7.10 6.19
C THR A 223 24.60 -6.14 7.29
N VAL A 224 23.60 -6.48 8.10
CA VAL A 224 23.19 -5.70 9.26
C VAL A 224 23.79 -6.30 10.52
N TYR A 225 24.32 -5.40 11.33
CA TYR A 225 24.93 -5.73 12.62
C TYR A 225 24.19 -5.05 13.76
N TRP A 226 24.01 -5.74 14.86
CA TRP A 226 23.70 -5.16 16.15
C TRP A 226 25.00 -4.57 16.72
N VAL A 227 24.95 -3.29 17.06
CA VAL A 227 26.03 -2.54 17.73
C VAL A 227 25.64 -2.35 19.19
N PRO A 228 26.22 -3.11 20.13
CA PRO A 228 25.87 -3.02 21.54
C PRO A 228 26.06 -1.60 22.11
N LYS A 229 25.29 -1.27 23.15
CA LYS A 229 25.38 0.03 23.80
C LYS A 229 26.81 0.29 24.31
N GLY A 230 27.33 1.48 24.00
CA GLY A 230 28.70 1.85 24.38
C GLY A 230 29.77 1.49 23.33
N VAL A 231 29.44 0.66 22.33
CA VAL A 231 30.35 0.33 21.23
C VAL A 231 30.26 1.41 20.14
N ASN A 232 31.40 1.74 19.55
CA ASN A 232 31.47 2.72 18.46
C ASN A 232 30.71 2.18 17.22
N LYS A 233 29.76 2.96 16.72
CA LYS A 233 28.94 2.65 15.55
C LYS A 233 29.58 2.97 14.18
N VAL A 234 30.77 3.59 14.19
CA VAL A 234 31.52 3.88 12.94
C VAL A 234 32.31 2.63 12.56
N PRO A 235 32.16 2.11 11.33
CA PRO A 235 32.91 0.95 10.87
C PRO A 235 34.40 1.25 10.77
N ILE A 236 35.22 0.21 10.78
CA ILE A 236 36.66 0.34 10.49
C ILE A 236 36.82 0.56 9.00
N LYS A 237 37.50 1.61 8.62
CA LYS A 237 37.86 1.90 7.22
C LYS A 237 39.25 1.35 6.94
N THR A 238 39.37 0.62 5.84
CA THR A 238 40.65 0.17 5.30
C THR A 238 40.73 0.58 3.83
N GLU A 239 41.90 0.96 3.36
CA GLU A 239 42.14 1.17 1.96
C GLU A 239 42.43 -0.14 1.26
N GLY A 240 41.80 -0.35 0.11
CA GLY A 240 42.00 -1.50 -0.77
C GLY A 240 42.26 -1.02 -2.19
N ASN A 241 42.94 -1.83 -2.99
CA ASN A 241 43.13 -1.54 -4.40
C ASN A 241 42.07 -2.24 -5.23
N SER A 242 41.50 -1.51 -6.20
CA SER A 242 40.60 -2.11 -7.21
C SER A 242 41.46 -2.81 -8.29
N HIS A 243 40.80 -3.62 -9.13
CA HIS A 243 41.45 -4.19 -10.33
C HIS A 243 41.88 -3.15 -11.35
N THR A 244 41.38 -1.93 -11.26
CA THR A 244 41.76 -0.78 -12.09
C THR A 244 42.94 0.01 -11.50
N GLY A 245 43.42 -0.37 -10.30
CA GLY A 245 44.51 0.37 -9.61
C GLY A 245 44.03 1.49 -8.71
N ASP A 246 42.71 1.79 -8.70
CA ASP A 246 42.17 2.87 -7.87
C ASP A 246 42.10 2.45 -6.40
N VAL A 247 42.35 3.40 -5.50
CA VAL A 247 42.21 3.20 -4.06
C VAL A 247 40.73 3.21 -3.70
N ILE A 248 40.23 2.10 -3.20
CA ILE A 248 38.84 2.00 -2.69
C ILE A 248 38.82 1.94 -1.17
N THR A 249 37.83 2.59 -0.56
CA THR A 249 37.62 2.51 0.88
C THR A 249 36.72 1.32 1.20
N ILE A 250 37.26 0.37 1.95
CA ILE A 250 36.50 -0.80 2.42
C ILE A 250 36.02 -0.53 3.84
N HIS A 251 34.75 -0.81 4.09
CA HIS A 251 34.12 -0.69 5.41
C HIS A 251 34.00 -2.08 6.05
N ASN A 252 34.64 -2.25 7.19
CA ASN A 252 34.65 -3.51 7.95
C ASN A 252 33.90 -3.34 9.29
N PRO A 253 33.23 -4.41 9.79
CA PRO A 253 32.62 -4.38 11.11
C PRO A 253 33.69 -4.33 12.19
N ARG A 254 33.37 -3.69 13.32
CA ARG A 254 34.20 -3.83 14.53
C ARG A 254 34.03 -5.21 15.10
N ARG A 255 35.03 -5.67 15.86
CA ARG A 255 35.03 -7.02 16.48
C ARG A 255 33.83 -7.23 17.42
N GLU A 256 33.37 -6.17 18.06
CA GLU A 256 32.26 -6.20 19.04
C GLU A 256 30.88 -6.15 18.37
N TRP A 257 30.82 -5.91 17.05
CA TRP A 257 29.57 -5.89 16.31
C TRP A 257 29.06 -7.33 16.10
N ILE A 258 27.80 -7.54 16.33
CA ILE A 258 27.16 -8.86 16.22
C ILE A 258 26.35 -8.89 14.93
N LYS A 259 26.72 -9.75 13.99
CA LYS A 259 25.95 -9.96 12.77
C LYS A 259 24.58 -10.51 13.11
N ILE A 260 23.50 -9.85 12.61
CA ILE A 260 22.12 -10.26 12.85
C ILE A 260 21.36 -10.58 11.55
N GLY A 261 21.83 -10.11 10.39
CA GLY A 261 21.21 -10.45 9.11
C GLY A 261 22.08 -10.08 7.92
N ASN A 262 21.74 -10.63 6.77
CA ASN A 262 22.36 -10.33 5.48
C ASN A 262 21.30 -10.39 4.38
N GLY A 263 21.54 -9.69 3.28
CA GLY A 263 20.69 -9.70 2.09
C GLY A 263 21.49 -9.36 0.84
N SER A 264 20.96 -9.75 -0.30
CA SER A 264 21.51 -9.40 -1.61
C SER A 264 20.38 -9.11 -2.58
N ALA A 265 20.57 -8.11 -3.44
CA ALA A 265 19.63 -7.72 -4.48
C ALA A 265 20.36 -6.89 -5.54
N ALA A 266 19.71 -6.64 -6.68
CA ALA A 266 20.25 -5.73 -7.71
C ALA A 266 20.43 -4.30 -7.19
N LYS A 267 19.52 -3.82 -6.34
CA LYS A 267 19.59 -2.50 -5.70
C LYS A 267 20.06 -2.61 -4.24
N LYS A 268 20.86 -1.65 -3.81
CA LYS A 268 21.36 -1.53 -2.43
C LYS A 268 20.21 -1.45 -1.42
N SER A 269 19.17 -0.65 -1.72
CA SER A 269 17.98 -0.52 -0.85
C SER A 269 17.33 -1.86 -0.55
N ASP A 270 17.17 -2.69 -1.57
CA ASP A 270 16.48 -3.98 -1.46
C ASP A 270 17.34 -5.01 -0.72
N ALA A 271 18.68 -4.96 -0.94
CA ALA A 271 19.62 -5.76 -0.16
C ALA A 271 19.58 -5.40 1.34
N GLU A 272 19.49 -4.10 1.67
CA GLU A 272 19.33 -3.64 3.06
C GLU A 272 17.98 -4.04 3.65
N GLN A 273 16.89 -4.02 2.87
CA GLN A 273 15.57 -4.50 3.30
C GLN A 273 15.60 -5.99 3.61
N ALA A 274 16.22 -6.79 2.75
CA ALA A 274 16.37 -8.23 2.99
C ALA A 274 17.23 -8.51 4.24
N ALA A 275 18.33 -7.78 4.41
CA ALA A 275 19.18 -7.88 5.60
C ALA A 275 18.43 -7.51 6.88
N ALA A 276 17.64 -6.43 6.85
CA ALA A 276 16.81 -6.00 7.98
C ALA A 276 15.76 -7.04 8.36
N GLY A 277 15.09 -7.66 7.38
CA GLY A 277 14.12 -8.74 7.62
C GLY A 277 14.75 -9.92 8.36
N GLN A 278 15.93 -10.37 7.95
CA GLN A 278 16.69 -11.40 8.68
C GLN A 278 17.12 -10.91 10.07
N GLY A 279 17.51 -9.63 10.19
CA GLY A 279 17.85 -9.00 11.46
C GLY A 279 16.70 -9.06 12.46
N ILE A 280 15.48 -8.73 12.06
CA ILE A 280 14.28 -8.84 12.89
C ILE A 280 14.06 -10.28 13.37
N ILE A 281 14.16 -11.26 12.46
CA ILE A 281 14.02 -12.68 12.81
C ILE A 281 15.08 -13.10 13.84
N SER A 282 16.32 -12.64 13.65
CA SER A 282 17.43 -12.93 14.57
C SER A 282 17.22 -12.33 15.95
N MET A 283 16.71 -11.08 16.03
CA MET A 283 16.42 -10.40 17.29
C MET A 283 15.23 -11.05 18.01
N ASN A 284 14.19 -11.43 17.28
CA ASN A 284 13.04 -12.17 17.84
C ASN A 284 13.47 -13.50 18.49
N LYS A 285 14.37 -14.25 17.84
CA LYS A 285 14.94 -15.49 18.41
C LYS A 285 15.75 -15.25 19.70
N LYS A 286 16.24 -14.02 19.89
CA LYS A 286 16.95 -13.61 21.12
C LYS A 286 15.99 -13.06 22.19
N GLY A 287 14.68 -13.10 21.96
CA GLY A 287 13.66 -12.60 22.90
C GLY A 287 13.32 -11.11 22.76
N TYR A 288 13.85 -10.45 21.73
CA TYR A 288 13.55 -9.03 21.47
C TYR A 288 12.53 -8.93 20.33
N SER A 289 11.26 -8.97 20.70
CA SER A 289 10.15 -8.80 19.76
C SER A 289 9.41 -7.51 20.09
N ARG A 290 9.17 -6.68 19.08
CA ARG A 290 8.32 -5.52 19.24
C ARG A 290 6.90 -5.87 18.83
N GLU A 291 5.97 -5.75 19.75
CA GLU A 291 4.56 -5.78 19.43
C GLU A 291 4.19 -4.58 18.55
N PRO A 292 3.26 -4.75 17.60
CA PRO A 292 2.72 -3.62 16.85
C PRO A 292 2.18 -2.55 17.79
N ALA A 293 2.32 -1.28 17.39
CA ALA A 293 1.71 -0.18 18.13
C ALA A 293 0.19 -0.41 18.31
N PRO A 294 -0.41 0.07 19.42
CA PRO A 294 -1.80 -0.24 19.77
C PRO A 294 -2.80 0.05 18.64
N GLU A 295 -2.56 1.10 17.84
CA GLU A 295 -3.38 1.45 16.69
C GLU A 295 -3.42 0.35 15.60
N TYR A 296 -2.38 -0.49 15.48
CA TYR A 296 -2.36 -1.62 14.56
C TYR A 296 -2.92 -2.89 15.19
N ALA A 297 -2.64 -3.10 16.49
CA ALA A 297 -3.16 -4.24 17.21
C ALA A 297 -4.71 -4.24 17.25
N ALA A 298 -5.33 -3.07 17.36
CA ALA A 298 -6.78 -2.91 17.35
C ALA A 298 -7.44 -3.39 16.05
N PHE A 299 -6.73 -3.37 14.94
CA PHE A 299 -7.24 -3.76 13.62
C PHE A 299 -6.83 -5.17 13.18
N HIS A 300 -6.00 -5.85 13.98
CA HIS A 300 -5.51 -7.22 13.66
C HIS A 300 -6.42 -8.33 14.19
N ALA A 301 -7.21 -8.07 15.22
CA ALA A 301 -7.96 -9.10 15.91
C ALA A 301 -9.28 -9.42 15.17
N GLY A 302 -9.22 -10.36 14.24
CA GLY A 302 -10.42 -11.04 13.71
C GLY A 302 -11.24 -10.26 12.69
N TYR A 303 -10.72 -9.20 12.11
CA TYR A 303 -11.41 -8.47 11.04
C TYR A 303 -11.33 -9.22 9.72
N ASN A 304 -12.50 -9.53 9.18
CA ASN A 304 -12.63 -9.98 7.80
C ASN A 304 -12.63 -8.75 6.88
N PHE A 305 -11.47 -8.44 6.30
CA PHE A 305 -11.24 -7.24 5.50
C PHE A 305 -11.94 -7.27 4.13
N THR A 306 -12.68 -8.33 3.82
CA THR A 306 -13.39 -8.48 2.54
C THR A 306 -14.84 -8.00 2.59
N THR A 307 -15.39 -7.62 3.74
CA THR A 307 -16.74 -7.10 3.83
C THR A 307 -16.77 -5.58 3.74
N MET A 308 -17.26 -5.04 2.63
CA MET A 308 -17.71 -3.65 2.55
C MET A 308 -18.86 -3.44 3.54
N ILE A 309 -18.76 -2.48 4.46
CA ILE A 309 -19.82 -2.17 5.43
C ILE A 309 -20.87 -1.21 4.86
N TYR A 310 -20.61 -0.53 3.77
CA TYR A 310 -21.65 0.18 3.03
C TYR A 310 -22.20 -0.81 2.00
N PRO A 311 -23.46 -1.26 2.13
CA PRO A 311 -24.08 -1.99 1.06
C PRO A 311 -24.05 -1.06 -0.17
N ASP A 312 -23.37 -1.51 -1.21
CA ASP A 312 -23.64 -0.99 -2.55
C ASP A 312 -25.17 -1.08 -2.70
N PRO A 313 -25.87 0.02 -3.00
CA PRO A 313 -27.30 -0.04 -3.25
C PRO A 313 -27.67 -1.07 -4.33
N ASN A 314 -26.71 -1.53 -5.13
CA ASN A 314 -26.86 -2.59 -6.12
C ASN A 314 -26.30 -3.96 -5.66
N TYR A 315 -25.73 -4.05 -4.45
CA TYR A 315 -25.23 -5.32 -3.91
C TYR A 315 -26.41 -6.21 -3.50
N GLN A 316 -26.76 -7.14 -4.36
CA GLN A 316 -27.64 -8.27 -3.98
C GLN A 316 -26.78 -9.30 -3.24
N SER A 317 -26.88 -9.33 -1.91
CA SER A 317 -26.25 -10.37 -1.11
C SER A 317 -26.66 -11.74 -1.68
N SER A 318 -25.67 -12.54 -2.09
CA SER A 318 -25.91 -13.92 -2.41
C SER A 318 -26.45 -14.59 -1.14
N SER A 319 -27.59 -15.26 -1.26
CA SER A 319 -28.42 -15.83 -0.16
C SER A 319 -27.72 -16.90 0.69
N SER A 320 -26.41 -17.06 0.64
CA SER A 320 -25.60 -17.95 1.48
C SER A 320 -25.25 -17.34 2.83
N ASP A 321 -25.03 -16.02 2.91
CA ASP A 321 -24.55 -15.38 4.14
C ASP A 321 -25.64 -15.09 5.15
N GLU A 322 -26.89 -14.88 4.70
CA GLU A 322 -28.06 -14.75 5.59
C GLU A 322 -28.40 -16.04 6.33
N LYS A 323 -28.09 -17.21 5.74
CA LYS A 323 -28.37 -18.52 6.38
C LYS A 323 -27.38 -18.84 7.50
N ASP A 324 -26.15 -18.33 7.43
CA ASP A 324 -25.14 -18.59 8.47
C ASP A 324 -25.27 -17.60 9.64
N THR A 325 -25.62 -16.34 9.40
CA THR A 325 -25.95 -15.37 10.46
C THR A 325 -27.23 -15.78 11.22
N ALA A 326 -28.28 -16.14 10.52
CA ALA A 326 -29.51 -16.61 11.15
C ALA A 326 -29.34 -17.94 11.92
N LYS A 327 -28.38 -18.79 11.51
CA LYS A 327 -28.00 -20.00 12.23
C LYS A 327 -27.19 -19.73 13.50
N LYS A 328 -26.35 -18.69 13.46
CA LYS A 328 -25.55 -18.26 14.62
C LYS A 328 -26.43 -17.59 15.69
N GLU A 329 -27.33 -16.69 15.29
CA GLU A 329 -28.29 -16.06 16.19
C GLU A 329 -29.28 -17.05 16.82
N ARG A 330 -29.72 -18.08 16.07
CA ARG A 330 -30.55 -19.17 16.62
C ARG A 330 -29.80 -20.05 17.60
N LYS A 331 -28.50 -20.23 17.45
CA LYS A 331 -27.65 -20.98 18.40
C LYS A 331 -27.43 -20.22 19.69
N GLU A 332 -27.08 -18.93 19.58
CA GLU A 332 -26.89 -18.05 20.74
C GLU A 332 -28.19 -17.81 21.52
N GLY A 333 -29.32 -17.69 20.81
CA GLY A 333 -30.63 -17.57 21.43
C GLY A 333 -31.09 -18.86 22.16
N LYS A 334 -30.67 -20.06 21.72
CA LYS A 334 -30.92 -21.31 22.43
C LYS A 334 -30.07 -21.50 23.66
N GLU A 335 -28.77 -21.19 23.57
CA GLU A 335 -27.85 -21.25 24.72
C GLU A 335 -28.20 -20.22 25.79
N GLY A 336 -28.69 -19.03 25.41
CA GLY A 336 -29.20 -18.02 26.34
C GLY A 336 -30.46 -18.48 27.09
N LYS A 337 -31.41 -19.19 26.42
CA LYS A 337 -32.61 -19.76 27.06
C LYS A 337 -32.27 -20.90 28.03
N GLU A 338 -31.40 -21.82 27.63
CA GLU A 338 -31.01 -22.95 28.50
C GLU A 338 -30.24 -22.45 29.75
N ARG A 339 -29.44 -21.36 29.63
CA ARG A 339 -28.79 -20.73 30.77
C ARG A 339 -29.79 -20.08 31.75
N LYS A 340 -30.85 -19.46 31.22
CA LYS A 340 -31.90 -18.83 32.03
C LYS A 340 -32.72 -19.87 32.77
N GLU A 341 -33.15 -20.94 32.11
CA GLU A 341 -33.88 -22.06 32.71
C GLU A 341 -33.06 -22.81 33.77
N ARG A 342 -31.75 -22.96 33.58
CA ARG A 342 -30.84 -23.52 34.61
C ARG A 342 -30.69 -22.62 35.83
N LYS A 343 -30.71 -21.29 35.67
CA LYS A 343 -30.66 -20.35 36.80
C LYS A 343 -31.98 -20.38 37.60
N GLU A 344 -33.12 -20.30 36.92
CA GLU A 344 -34.43 -20.37 37.56
C GLU A 344 -34.68 -21.72 38.22
N GLY A 345 -34.16 -22.81 37.65
CA GLY A 345 -34.21 -24.14 38.24
C GLY A 345 -33.32 -24.30 39.51
N LYS A 346 -32.24 -23.55 39.64
CA LYS A 346 -31.38 -23.51 40.84
C LYS A 346 -32.04 -22.69 41.96
N GLU A 347 -32.58 -21.51 41.65
CA GLU A 347 -33.28 -20.68 42.65
C GLU A 347 -34.51 -21.41 43.23
N ARG A 348 -35.29 -22.12 42.43
CA ARG A 348 -36.41 -22.93 42.92
C ARG A 348 -36.01 -24.14 43.79
N ARG A 349 -34.77 -24.61 43.69
CA ARG A 349 -34.23 -25.68 44.57
C ARG A 349 -33.68 -25.15 45.87
N GLU A 350 -33.15 -23.95 45.90
CA GLU A 350 -32.70 -23.30 47.11
C GLU A 350 -33.85 -22.83 47.99
N ASP A 351 -34.96 -22.32 47.44
CA ASP A 351 -36.19 -21.97 48.17
C ASP A 351 -36.89 -23.18 48.79
N LYS A 352 -36.86 -24.37 48.13
CA LYS A 352 -37.42 -25.58 48.68
C LYS A 352 -36.60 -26.15 49.85
N ASN A 353 -35.31 -25.89 49.94
CA ASN A 353 -34.48 -26.36 51.04
C ASN A 353 -34.49 -25.43 52.28
N GLN A 354 -34.99 -24.19 52.17
CA GLN A 354 -35.18 -23.30 53.32
C GLN A 354 -36.51 -23.50 54.09
N VAL A 355 -37.47 -24.28 53.55
CA VAL A 355 -38.80 -24.50 54.20
C VAL A 355 -38.84 -25.77 55.03
N VAL A 356 -37.79 -26.60 55.07
CA VAL A 356 -37.75 -27.82 55.89
C VAL A 356 -36.62 -27.72 56.95
N GLY A 357 -36.87 -27.03 58.04
CA GLY A 357 -35.91 -27.00 59.15
C GLY A 357 -36.29 -26.00 60.21
N ASN A 358 -37.35 -26.21 60.96
CA ASN A 358 -37.32 -26.31 62.45
C ASN A 358 -38.71 -26.57 63.05
N PRO A 359 -38.85 -27.57 63.90
CA PRO A 359 -39.55 -27.30 65.13
C PRO A 359 -38.81 -27.91 66.37
N ARG A 360 -38.98 -27.23 67.51
CA ARG A 360 -38.73 -27.63 68.92
C ARG A 360 -37.39 -27.18 69.49
N ASN A 361 -37.42 -26.28 70.48
CA ASN A 361 -37.63 -26.69 71.88
C ASN A 361 -38.04 -25.53 72.79
N ILE A 362 -39.00 -25.85 73.62
CA ILE A 362 -39.52 -25.19 74.76
C ILE A 362 -38.64 -25.65 75.97
N THR A 363 -38.14 -24.81 76.73
CA THR A 363 -38.19 -24.57 78.21
C THR A 363 -37.30 -23.39 78.52
#